data_5e23a61d3e2bf2920837f2e7886cd68a
#
_entry.id   5e23a61d3e2bf2920837f2e7886cd68a
#
_cell.length_a   1.000
_cell.length_b   1.000
_cell.length_c   1.000
_cell.angle_alpha   90.00
_cell.angle_beta   90.00
_cell.angle_gamma   90.00
#
_symmetry.space_group_name_H-M   'P 1'
#
loop_
_entity.id
_entity.type
_entity.pdbx_description
1 polymer ?
#
loop_
_entity_poly.entity_id
_entity_poly.type
_entity_poly.pdbx_seq_one_letter_code
_entity_poly.pdbx_strand_id
1 'polypeptide(L)'
;MRGKEFPQKKVLSLVLCVAVMLSVMVMGAGAAFSDQDKIENTEAVNMCTALNIIGGYPDGSYKPEGNIKRSEICKMICVALNGGEEPTLGTPATPTFSDVRNTPNAAWAEKYIESCVSQGIVSGVGGGRFSPNGNVTASQLSKMLLVSLGYNANTEGFVGNAWATNVNVIASQKGLYEGLESMDTSAALTRDNAAQMVWNAMNAYEVEYKTTIITDENGKLETIVTVQDKVVGSNNDKITLLEDKYEAKTFTGTFDGNDKTISTLKDGQIQVEG
;
A
#
# COMPACT_ATOMS: atom_id res chain seq x y z
N MET A 1 16.74 -45.65 -31.88
CA MET A 1 16.85 -44.64 -30.81
C MET A 1 16.18 -43.36 -31.29
N ARG A 2 15.00 -43.04 -30.73
CA ARG A 2 14.28 -41.81 -31.07
C ARG A 2 14.70 -40.73 -30.08
N GLY A 3 15.44 -39.73 -30.58
CA GLY A 3 15.74 -38.53 -29.78
C GLY A 3 14.47 -37.77 -29.40
N LYS A 4 14.27 -37.51 -28.12
CA LYS A 4 13.21 -36.62 -27.62
C LYS A 4 13.61 -35.18 -27.96
N GLU A 5 12.97 -34.59 -28.95
CA GLU A 5 13.04 -33.16 -29.19
C GLU A 5 12.33 -32.45 -28.05
N PHE A 6 13.06 -31.66 -27.27
CA PHE A 6 12.49 -30.74 -26.31
C PHE A 6 11.78 -29.60 -27.07
N PRO A 7 10.54 -29.24 -26.74
CA PRO A 7 9.81 -28.20 -27.46
C PRO A 7 10.52 -26.85 -27.27
N GLN A 8 11.10 -26.33 -28.37
CA GLN A 8 11.83 -25.04 -28.41
C GLN A 8 11.11 -23.86 -27.73
N LYS A 9 9.79 -23.89 -27.70
CA LYS A 9 8.96 -22.85 -27.03
C LYS A 9 9.16 -22.84 -25.52
N LYS A 10 9.37 -23.97 -24.84
CA LYS A 10 9.62 -24.04 -23.40
C LYS A 10 11.04 -23.59 -23.04
N VAL A 11 12.02 -23.88 -23.91
CA VAL A 11 13.42 -23.43 -23.71
C VAL A 11 13.52 -21.92 -23.94
N LEU A 12 12.80 -21.37 -24.92
CA LEU A 12 12.79 -19.93 -25.20
C LEU A 12 12.14 -19.16 -24.06
N SER A 13 11.04 -19.70 -23.47
CA SER A 13 10.40 -19.11 -22.30
C SER A 13 11.32 -19.12 -21.07
N LEU A 14 12.04 -20.22 -20.82
CA LEU A 14 12.99 -20.32 -19.71
C LEU A 14 14.17 -19.36 -19.87
N VAL A 15 14.73 -19.24 -21.09
CA VAL A 15 15.82 -18.30 -21.37
C VAL A 15 15.35 -16.85 -21.24
N LEU A 16 14.11 -16.56 -21.64
CA LEU A 16 13.52 -15.21 -21.48
C LEU A 16 13.30 -14.86 -20.01
N CYS A 17 12.82 -15.82 -19.20
CA CYS A 17 12.65 -15.61 -17.75
C CYS A 17 13.99 -15.40 -17.04
N VAL A 18 15.03 -16.17 -17.37
CA VAL A 18 16.38 -16.00 -16.81
C VAL A 18 17.01 -14.68 -17.27
N ALA A 19 16.79 -14.26 -18.53
CA ALA A 19 17.27 -13.00 -19.05
C ALA A 19 16.56 -11.80 -18.38
N VAL A 20 15.26 -11.93 -18.06
CA VAL A 20 14.50 -10.91 -17.34
C VAL A 20 14.94 -10.84 -15.87
N MET A 21 15.17 -11.98 -15.20
CA MET A 21 15.70 -11.97 -13.82
C MET A 21 17.12 -11.37 -13.74
N LEU A 22 17.97 -11.58 -14.75
CA LEU A 22 19.28 -10.93 -14.82
C LEU A 22 19.18 -9.43 -15.17
N SER A 23 18.13 -9.01 -15.90
CA SER A 23 17.92 -7.59 -16.21
C SER A 23 17.33 -6.81 -15.04
N VAL A 24 16.55 -7.44 -14.16
CA VAL A 24 16.03 -6.82 -12.92
C VAL A 24 17.16 -6.54 -11.93
N MET A 25 18.21 -7.37 -11.88
CA MET A 25 19.43 -7.02 -11.12
C MET A 25 20.19 -5.81 -11.68
N VAL A 26 19.91 -5.37 -12.92
CA VAL A 26 20.60 -4.24 -13.57
C VAL A 26 19.72 -2.98 -13.66
N MET A 27 18.39 -3.07 -13.56
CA MET A 27 17.48 -1.90 -13.70
C MET A 27 17.10 -1.25 -12.36
N GLY A 28 17.48 -1.81 -11.23
CA GLY A 28 17.35 -1.21 -9.90
C GLY A 28 18.52 -0.34 -9.48
N ALA A 29 19.28 0.23 -10.41
CA ALA A 29 20.27 1.25 -10.08
C ALA A 29 19.67 2.66 -9.93
N GLY A 30 18.59 2.79 -9.20
CA GLY A 30 18.41 3.96 -8.37
C GLY A 30 19.61 3.99 -7.43
N ALA A 31 20.31 5.12 -7.32
CA ALA A 31 21.46 5.20 -6.44
C ALA A 31 21.09 4.64 -5.06
N ALA A 32 21.79 3.57 -4.63
CA ALA A 32 21.53 2.97 -3.34
C ALA A 32 21.60 4.06 -2.27
N PHE A 33 20.70 4.03 -1.30
CA PHE A 33 20.74 4.98 -0.20
C PHE A 33 22.07 4.87 0.54
N SER A 34 22.60 6.00 1.01
CA SER A 34 23.90 6.04 1.70
C SER A 34 23.91 5.21 3.00
N ASP A 35 22.75 4.86 3.52
CA ASP A 35 22.48 4.06 4.71
C ASP A 35 21.71 2.76 4.38
N GLN A 36 21.90 2.23 3.15
CA GLN A 36 21.24 1.00 2.66
C GLN A 36 21.48 -0.20 3.60
N ASP A 37 22.64 -0.28 4.22
CA ASP A 37 23.05 -1.33 5.15
C ASP A 37 22.22 -1.36 6.45
N LYS A 38 21.46 -0.29 6.74
CA LYS A 38 20.57 -0.19 7.91
C LYS A 38 19.11 -0.51 7.59
N ILE A 39 18.78 -0.75 6.33
CA ILE A 39 17.44 -1.10 5.91
C ILE A 39 17.20 -2.58 6.19
N GLU A 40 16.26 -2.88 7.09
CA GLU A 40 15.87 -4.24 7.43
C GLU A 40 14.85 -4.79 6.43
N ASN A 41 13.84 -3.99 6.08
CA ASN A 41 12.78 -4.34 5.13
C ASN A 41 13.21 -4.01 3.68
N THR A 42 14.35 -4.56 3.27
CA THR A 42 15.04 -4.20 2.00
C THR A 42 14.15 -4.36 0.78
N GLU A 43 13.37 -5.45 0.68
CA GLU A 43 12.47 -5.69 -0.43
C GLU A 43 11.40 -4.60 -0.50
N ALA A 44 10.68 -4.35 0.58
CA ALA A 44 9.63 -3.35 0.64
C ALA A 44 10.13 -1.94 0.32
N VAL A 45 11.30 -1.55 0.84
CA VAL A 45 11.91 -0.25 0.55
C VAL A 45 12.28 -0.15 -0.93
N ASN A 46 12.90 -1.19 -1.50
CA ASN A 46 13.27 -1.22 -2.91
C ASN A 46 12.03 -1.15 -3.82
N MET A 47 10.99 -1.94 -3.51
CA MET A 47 9.76 -1.95 -4.29
C MET A 47 9.00 -0.63 -4.20
N CYS A 48 8.80 -0.09 -3.01
CA CYS A 48 8.17 1.22 -2.85
C CYS A 48 8.97 2.35 -3.50
N THR A 49 10.31 2.25 -3.54
CA THR A 49 11.17 3.21 -4.27
C THR A 49 10.99 3.05 -5.78
N ALA A 50 11.01 1.84 -6.29
CA ALA A 50 10.81 1.55 -7.71
C ALA A 50 9.41 1.98 -8.21
N LEU A 51 8.40 1.88 -7.35
CA LEU A 51 7.04 2.35 -7.60
C LEU A 51 6.88 3.88 -7.37
N ASN A 52 7.96 4.60 -7.10
CA ASN A 52 7.99 6.03 -6.76
C ASN A 52 7.17 6.44 -5.52
N ILE A 53 6.69 5.47 -4.72
CA ILE A 53 5.90 5.73 -3.51
C ILE A 53 6.74 6.42 -2.44
N ILE A 54 8.01 6.02 -2.32
CA ILE A 54 8.97 6.58 -1.37
C ILE A 54 10.23 7.06 -2.06
N GLY A 55 10.96 7.95 -1.40
CA GLY A 55 12.25 8.44 -1.85
C GLY A 55 13.16 8.75 -0.65
N GLY A 56 14.44 8.96 -0.96
CA GLY A 56 15.42 9.40 0.01
C GLY A 56 15.37 10.89 0.30
N TYR A 57 16.21 11.31 1.23
CA TYR A 57 16.46 12.71 1.54
C TYR A 57 17.51 13.31 0.59
N PRO A 58 17.62 14.65 0.52
CA PRO A 58 18.63 15.31 -0.34
C PRO A 58 20.07 14.96 -0.02
N ASP A 59 20.34 14.44 1.18
CA ASP A 59 21.65 13.94 1.62
C ASP A 59 21.98 12.51 1.13
N GLY A 60 21.07 11.92 0.33
CA GLY A 60 21.19 10.58 -0.21
C GLY A 60 20.81 9.46 0.78
N SER A 61 20.38 9.79 2.00
CA SER A 61 19.95 8.80 3.00
C SER A 61 18.46 8.45 2.86
N TYR A 62 18.08 7.25 3.36
CA TYR A 62 16.67 6.85 3.54
C TYR A 62 16.19 7.11 4.98
N LYS A 63 17.08 7.00 5.96
CA LYS A 63 16.82 7.09 7.42
C LYS A 63 15.82 6.04 7.90
N PRO A 64 16.12 4.75 7.74
CA PRO A 64 15.20 3.66 8.06
C PRO A 64 14.71 3.67 9.50
N GLU A 65 15.59 3.96 10.46
CA GLU A 65 15.28 4.02 11.91
C GLU A 65 14.53 5.31 12.32
N GLY A 66 14.45 6.31 11.43
CA GLY A 66 13.75 7.57 11.69
C GLY A 66 12.23 7.37 11.74
N ASN A 67 11.55 8.07 12.66
CA ASN A 67 10.09 8.00 12.74
C ASN A 67 9.43 8.69 11.55
N ILE A 68 8.47 7.99 10.90
CA ILE A 68 7.70 8.53 9.80
C ILE A 68 6.73 9.62 10.27
N LYS A 69 6.56 10.67 9.48
CA LYS A 69 5.67 11.79 9.79
C LYS A 69 4.30 11.61 9.14
N ARG A 70 3.27 12.18 9.77
CA ARG A 70 1.91 12.18 9.25
C ARG A 70 1.82 12.81 7.84
N SER A 71 2.56 13.89 7.61
CA SER A 71 2.65 14.54 6.30
C SER A 71 3.30 13.66 5.23
N GLU A 72 4.35 12.91 5.60
CA GLU A 72 5.05 12.01 4.69
C GLU A 72 4.16 10.84 4.26
N ILE A 73 3.41 10.26 5.20
CA ILE A 73 2.44 9.19 4.90
C ILE A 73 1.35 9.67 3.93
N CYS A 74 0.82 10.89 4.10
CA CYS A 74 -0.17 11.41 3.16
C CYS A 74 0.39 11.49 1.73
N LYS A 75 1.64 11.91 1.56
CA LYS A 75 2.28 11.89 0.25
C LYS A 75 2.42 10.47 -0.30
N MET A 76 2.94 9.53 0.51
CA MET A 76 3.11 8.14 0.10
C MET A 76 1.79 7.54 -0.41
N ILE A 77 0.70 7.71 0.34
CA ILE A 77 -0.62 7.19 -0.04
C ILE A 77 -1.12 7.86 -1.32
N CYS A 78 -1.04 9.19 -1.44
CA CYS A 78 -1.49 9.87 -2.66
C CYS A 78 -0.73 9.41 -3.91
N VAL A 79 0.58 9.20 -3.81
CA VAL A 79 1.39 8.71 -4.93
C VAL A 79 1.06 7.25 -5.22
N ALA A 80 0.92 6.39 -4.19
CA ALA A 80 0.54 4.99 -4.35
C ALA A 80 -0.83 4.85 -5.05
N LEU A 81 -1.82 5.63 -4.63
CA LEU A 81 -3.16 5.62 -5.24
C LEU A 81 -3.20 6.23 -6.66
N ASN A 82 -2.15 6.94 -7.06
CA ASN A 82 -2.00 7.54 -8.39
C ASN A 82 -0.99 6.77 -9.28
N GLY A 83 -0.76 5.49 -9.00
CA GLY A 83 0.08 4.63 -9.84
C GLY A 83 1.57 5.01 -9.86
N GLY A 84 2.09 5.60 -8.77
CA GLY A 84 3.50 6.01 -8.67
C GLY A 84 3.81 7.39 -9.28
N GLU A 85 2.82 8.04 -9.87
CA GLU A 85 2.98 9.39 -10.41
C GLU A 85 2.64 10.45 -9.36
N GLU A 86 3.32 11.58 -9.42
CA GLU A 86 3.00 12.74 -8.60
C GLU A 86 1.61 13.27 -8.99
N PRO A 87 0.59 13.18 -8.11
CA PRO A 87 -0.76 13.56 -8.50
C PRO A 87 -0.90 15.08 -8.63
N THR A 88 -1.69 15.53 -9.61
CA THR A 88 -2.06 16.94 -9.74
C THR A 88 -3.14 17.28 -8.73
N LEU A 89 -2.73 17.81 -7.59
CA LEU A 89 -3.61 18.15 -6.47
C LEU A 89 -3.67 19.67 -6.26
N GLY A 90 -4.89 20.17 -6.06
CA GLY A 90 -5.14 21.55 -5.63
C GLY A 90 -5.05 21.69 -4.11
N THR A 91 -4.94 22.93 -3.67
CA THR A 91 -5.16 23.30 -2.26
C THR A 91 -6.38 24.21 -2.16
N PRO A 92 -7.26 23.99 -1.17
CA PRO A 92 -8.43 24.84 -0.99
C PRO A 92 -8.02 26.25 -0.53
N ALA A 93 -8.85 27.24 -0.86
CA ALA A 93 -8.63 28.63 -0.40
C ALA A 93 -8.59 28.69 1.14
N THR A 94 -9.49 27.95 1.80
CA THR A 94 -9.51 27.75 3.25
C THR A 94 -9.09 26.31 3.56
N PRO A 95 -7.92 26.12 4.19
CA PRO A 95 -7.45 24.78 4.54
C PRO A 95 -8.32 24.14 5.61
N THR A 96 -8.45 22.81 5.55
CA THR A 96 -9.17 22.04 6.58
C THR A 96 -8.50 22.17 7.97
N PHE A 97 -7.16 22.26 7.99
CA PHE A 97 -6.39 22.35 9.23
C PHE A 97 -5.57 23.63 9.32
N SER A 98 -5.63 24.28 10.48
CA SER A 98 -5.00 25.57 10.72
C SER A 98 -3.48 25.53 10.86
N ASP A 99 -2.92 24.36 11.19
CA ASP A 99 -1.50 24.22 11.53
C ASP A 99 -0.60 23.80 10.36
N VAL A 100 -1.12 23.28 9.27
CA VAL A 100 -0.28 22.72 8.18
C VAL A 100 0.58 23.80 7.52
N ARG A 101 -0.01 24.92 7.09
CA ARG A 101 0.71 26.04 6.45
C ARG A 101 1.71 26.69 7.38
N ASN A 102 1.43 26.69 8.69
CA ASN A 102 2.20 27.40 9.71
C ASN A 102 3.24 26.53 10.42
N THR A 103 3.25 25.22 10.15
CA THR A 103 4.25 24.31 10.71
C THR A 103 5.53 24.35 9.87
N PRO A 104 6.72 24.58 10.46
CA PRO A 104 7.97 24.60 9.73
C PRO A 104 8.16 23.33 8.90
N ASN A 105 8.55 23.49 7.65
CA ASN A 105 8.82 22.41 6.70
C ASN A 105 7.63 21.46 6.43
N ALA A 106 6.38 21.91 6.58
CA ALA A 106 5.18 21.08 6.36
C ALA A 106 4.22 21.63 5.30
N ALA A 107 4.34 22.89 4.89
CA ALA A 107 3.42 23.51 3.93
C ALA A 107 3.34 22.77 2.59
N TRP A 108 4.41 22.10 2.16
CA TRP A 108 4.45 21.28 0.95
C TRP A 108 3.44 20.13 0.96
N ALA A 109 3.08 19.66 2.16
CA ALA A 109 2.21 18.49 2.33
C ALA A 109 0.72 18.84 2.30
N GLU A 110 0.35 20.12 2.29
CA GLU A 110 -1.06 20.54 2.37
C GLU A 110 -1.91 19.84 1.31
N LYS A 111 -1.51 19.87 0.05
CA LYS A 111 -2.25 19.25 -1.04
C LYS A 111 -2.51 17.74 -0.83
N TYR A 112 -1.54 17.02 -0.29
CA TYR A 112 -1.70 15.57 0.00
C TYR A 112 -2.59 15.34 1.21
N ILE A 113 -2.47 16.16 2.26
CA ILE A 113 -3.31 16.10 3.46
C ILE A 113 -4.76 16.36 3.07
N GLU A 114 -5.04 17.42 2.30
CA GLU A 114 -6.41 17.74 1.85
C GLU A 114 -6.99 16.65 0.96
N SER A 115 -6.18 16.04 0.09
CA SER A 115 -6.59 14.89 -0.72
C SER A 115 -6.95 13.68 0.15
N CYS A 116 -6.11 13.33 1.13
CA CYS A 116 -6.39 12.23 2.05
C CYS A 116 -7.63 12.51 2.93
N VAL A 117 -7.87 13.77 3.33
CA VAL A 117 -9.07 14.16 4.08
C VAL A 117 -10.34 14.00 3.24
N SER A 118 -10.31 14.46 1.99
CA SER A 118 -11.46 14.36 1.08
C SER A 118 -11.87 12.92 0.78
N GLN A 119 -10.93 12.00 0.88
CA GLN A 119 -11.15 10.55 0.71
C GLN A 119 -11.44 9.84 2.05
N GLY A 120 -11.46 10.54 3.18
CA GLY A 120 -11.67 9.95 4.50
C GLY A 120 -10.51 9.12 5.04
N ILE A 121 -9.35 9.14 4.37
CA ILE A 121 -8.15 8.37 4.73
C ILE A 121 -7.55 8.89 6.04
N VAL A 122 -7.54 10.21 6.23
CA VAL A 122 -7.02 10.84 7.43
C VAL A 122 -8.04 11.78 8.07
N SER A 123 -7.85 12.02 9.36
CA SER A 123 -8.57 13.05 10.14
C SER A 123 -7.58 13.85 10.98
N GLY A 124 -8.04 14.98 11.53
CA GLY A 124 -7.24 15.80 12.42
C GLY A 124 -7.04 15.16 13.80
N VAL A 125 -6.16 15.78 14.58
CA VAL A 125 -5.86 15.40 15.98
C VAL A 125 -6.74 16.14 17.00
N GLY A 126 -7.74 16.87 16.52
CA GLY A 126 -8.61 17.71 17.32
C GLY A 126 -8.22 19.19 17.27
N GLY A 127 -9.16 20.06 17.66
CA GLY A 127 -8.95 21.52 17.66
C GLY A 127 -8.64 22.12 16.29
N GLY A 128 -9.12 21.52 15.19
CA GLY A 128 -8.84 22.01 13.82
C GLY A 128 -7.38 21.85 13.40
N ARG A 129 -6.63 20.91 13.98
CA ARG A 129 -5.21 20.67 13.70
C ARG A 129 -4.97 19.28 13.12
N PHE A 130 -3.96 19.16 12.27
CA PHE A 130 -3.49 17.90 11.67
C PHE A 130 -2.24 17.33 12.36
N SER A 131 -1.37 18.16 12.87
CA SER A 131 -0.04 17.80 13.39
C SER A 131 0.87 17.17 12.31
N PRO A 132 1.23 17.93 11.25
CA PRO A 132 1.90 17.34 10.08
C PRO A 132 3.26 16.71 10.39
N ASN A 133 4.01 17.25 11.36
CA ASN A 133 5.29 16.70 11.82
C ASN A 133 5.15 15.68 12.96
N GLY A 134 3.90 15.35 13.37
CA GLY A 134 3.64 14.30 14.35
C GLY A 134 4.03 12.92 13.83
N ASN A 135 4.53 12.06 14.72
CA ASN A 135 4.81 10.67 14.40
C ASN A 135 3.51 9.90 14.15
N VAL A 136 3.61 8.82 13.38
CA VAL A 136 2.50 7.89 13.10
C VAL A 136 2.76 6.60 13.86
N THR A 137 1.73 5.99 14.44
CA THR A 137 1.79 4.63 14.97
C THR A 137 1.36 3.63 13.91
N ALA A 138 1.72 2.33 14.07
CA ALA A 138 1.28 1.31 13.13
C ALA A 138 -0.25 1.19 13.06
N SER A 139 -0.97 1.28 14.19
CA SER A 139 -2.45 1.32 14.17
C SER A 139 -3.01 2.50 13.38
N GLN A 140 -2.37 3.67 13.45
CA GLN A 140 -2.79 4.84 12.66
C GLN A 140 -2.53 4.65 11.17
N LEU A 141 -1.36 4.12 10.79
CA LEU A 141 -1.07 3.81 9.39
C LEU A 141 -2.00 2.72 8.86
N SER A 142 -2.25 1.66 9.63
CA SER A 142 -3.19 0.61 9.24
C SER A 142 -4.58 1.15 8.93
N LYS A 143 -5.10 2.07 9.76
CA LYS A 143 -6.37 2.74 9.46
C LYS A 143 -6.32 3.45 8.11
N MET A 144 -5.26 4.21 7.84
CA MET A 144 -5.11 4.91 6.57
C MET A 144 -5.07 3.94 5.38
N LEU A 145 -4.30 2.86 5.50
CA LEU A 145 -4.16 1.84 4.45
C LEU A 145 -5.46 1.06 4.22
N LEU A 146 -6.16 0.67 5.29
CA LEU A 146 -7.46 -0.01 5.16
C LEU A 146 -8.50 0.86 4.45
N VAL A 147 -8.55 2.15 4.77
CA VAL A 147 -9.45 3.08 4.05
C VAL A 147 -9.02 3.21 2.59
N SER A 148 -7.72 3.22 2.30
CA SER A 148 -7.19 3.22 0.92
C SER A 148 -7.54 1.94 0.15
N LEU A 149 -7.70 0.81 0.85
CA LEU A 149 -8.17 -0.47 0.29
C LEU A 149 -9.71 -0.51 0.08
N GLY A 150 -10.44 0.53 0.50
CA GLY A 150 -11.89 0.62 0.31
C GLY A 150 -12.74 0.42 1.58
N TYR A 151 -12.13 0.17 2.74
CA TYR A 151 -12.87 0.03 3.99
C TYR A 151 -13.51 1.36 4.42
N ASN A 152 -14.77 1.29 4.85
CA ASN A 152 -15.47 2.43 5.42
C ASN A 152 -15.20 2.53 6.94
N ALA A 153 -14.54 3.61 7.36
CA ALA A 153 -14.12 3.78 8.75
C ALA A 153 -15.27 3.77 9.77
N ASN A 154 -16.47 4.22 9.39
CA ASN A 154 -17.63 4.20 10.28
C ASN A 154 -18.24 2.81 10.37
N THR A 155 -18.41 2.13 9.25
CA THR A 155 -18.98 0.77 9.17
C THR A 155 -18.12 -0.23 9.93
N GLU A 156 -16.80 -0.13 9.80
CA GLU A 156 -15.85 -1.04 10.47
C GLU A 156 -15.49 -0.62 11.90
N GLY A 157 -16.07 0.47 12.39
CA GLY A 157 -15.80 0.94 13.74
C GLY A 157 -14.36 1.47 13.94
N PHE A 158 -13.74 2.02 12.89
CA PHE A 158 -12.42 2.68 12.98
C PHE A 158 -12.51 4.07 13.62
N VAL A 159 -13.57 4.29 14.39
CA VAL A 159 -13.87 5.51 15.13
C VAL A 159 -14.26 5.19 16.58
N GLY A 160 -14.26 6.20 17.46
CA GLY A 160 -14.58 6.00 18.88
C GLY A 160 -13.48 5.30 19.66
N ASN A 161 -13.79 4.78 20.85
CA ASN A 161 -12.77 4.29 21.80
C ASN A 161 -12.10 2.97 21.38
N ALA A 162 -12.79 2.10 20.62
CA ALA A 162 -12.29 0.80 20.19
C ALA A 162 -11.59 0.84 18.82
N TRP A 163 -11.42 2.02 18.24
CA TRP A 163 -10.94 2.17 16.86
C TRP A 163 -9.64 1.39 16.59
N ALA A 164 -8.66 1.47 17.48
CA ALA A 164 -7.36 0.83 17.28
C ALA A 164 -7.46 -0.70 17.31
N THR A 165 -8.28 -1.25 18.20
CA THR A 165 -8.54 -2.69 18.27
C THR A 165 -9.18 -3.19 16.97
N ASN A 166 -10.23 -2.51 16.50
CA ASN A 166 -10.93 -2.88 15.27
C ASN A 166 -10.01 -2.78 14.05
N VAL A 167 -9.22 -1.71 13.94
CA VAL A 167 -8.21 -1.54 12.90
C VAL A 167 -7.19 -2.66 12.92
N ASN A 168 -6.61 -2.97 14.10
CA ASN A 168 -5.53 -3.96 14.18
C ASN A 168 -6.02 -5.38 13.84
N VAL A 169 -7.26 -5.72 14.17
CA VAL A 169 -7.86 -7.01 13.80
C VAL A 169 -7.93 -7.14 12.28
N ILE A 170 -8.52 -6.15 11.60
CA ILE A 170 -8.66 -6.20 10.14
C ILE A 170 -7.30 -6.07 9.44
N ALA A 171 -6.40 -5.23 9.95
CA ALA A 171 -5.05 -5.08 9.43
C ALA A 171 -4.28 -6.42 9.46
N SER A 172 -4.38 -7.16 10.57
CA SER A 172 -3.76 -8.49 10.69
C SER A 172 -4.38 -9.48 9.70
N GLN A 173 -5.72 -9.49 9.55
CA GLN A 173 -6.41 -10.36 8.59
C GLN A 173 -6.05 -10.06 7.12
N LYS A 174 -5.74 -8.80 6.82
CA LYS A 174 -5.32 -8.35 5.48
C LYS A 174 -3.81 -8.44 5.26
N GLY A 175 -3.05 -9.01 6.21
CA GLY A 175 -1.61 -9.18 6.07
C GLY A 175 -0.80 -7.89 6.21
N LEU A 176 -1.38 -6.78 6.70
CA LEU A 176 -0.64 -5.50 6.77
C LEU A 176 0.56 -5.53 7.72
N TYR A 177 0.63 -6.53 8.59
CA TYR A 177 1.73 -6.72 9.58
C TYR A 177 2.66 -7.88 9.22
N GLU A 178 2.54 -8.47 8.03
CA GLU A 178 3.46 -9.53 7.58
C GLU A 178 4.90 -9.02 7.58
N GLY A 179 5.82 -9.82 8.16
CA GLY A 179 7.21 -9.44 8.38
C GLY A 179 7.46 -8.49 9.55
N LEU A 180 6.41 -8.09 10.29
CA LEU A 180 6.47 -7.13 11.41
C LEU A 180 5.79 -7.65 12.69
N GLU A 181 5.75 -8.96 12.90
CA GLU A 181 4.96 -9.64 13.95
C GLU A 181 5.36 -9.22 15.37
N SER A 182 6.59 -8.78 15.57
CA SER A 182 7.10 -8.32 16.88
C SER A 182 6.90 -6.83 17.13
N MET A 183 6.30 -6.09 16.17
CA MET A 183 6.17 -4.63 16.26
C MET A 183 5.09 -4.22 17.27
N ASP A 184 5.40 -3.24 18.12
CA ASP A 184 4.38 -2.56 18.95
C ASP A 184 3.55 -1.61 18.08
N THR A 185 2.29 -1.98 17.86
CA THR A 185 1.38 -1.20 17.01
C THR A 185 0.99 0.17 17.57
N SER A 186 1.28 0.43 18.86
CA SER A 186 1.02 1.70 19.53
C SER A 186 2.23 2.65 19.59
N ALA A 187 3.43 2.13 19.31
CA ALA A 187 4.66 2.90 19.28
C ALA A 187 4.79 3.75 18.00
N ALA A 188 5.67 4.75 18.05
CA ALA A 188 6.01 5.53 16.84
C ALA A 188 6.68 4.62 15.80
N LEU A 189 6.12 4.65 14.58
CA LEU A 189 6.53 3.79 13.49
C LEU A 189 7.79 4.32 12.81
N THR A 190 8.75 3.44 12.53
CA THR A 190 9.93 3.76 11.74
C THR A 190 9.57 3.91 10.26
N ARG A 191 10.42 4.59 9.50
CA ARG A 191 10.26 4.71 8.04
C ARG A 191 10.38 3.35 7.35
N ASP A 192 11.24 2.49 7.89
CA ASP A 192 11.47 1.15 7.37
C ASP A 192 10.22 0.27 7.53
N ASN A 193 9.67 0.20 8.74
CA ASN A 193 8.43 -0.54 8.98
C ASN A 193 7.23 0.06 8.24
N ALA A 194 7.20 1.39 8.05
CA ALA A 194 6.16 2.03 7.27
C ALA A 194 6.20 1.60 5.80
N ALA A 195 7.40 1.46 5.21
CA ALA A 195 7.54 0.94 3.85
C ALA A 195 7.03 -0.51 3.74
N GLN A 196 7.35 -1.38 4.72
CA GLN A 196 6.83 -2.75 4.75
C GLN A 196 5.31 -2.77 4.81
N MET A 197 4.69 -1.98 5.69
CA MET A 197 3.22 -1.92 5.77
C MET A 197 2.58 -1.39 4.48
N VAL A 198 3.18 -0.39 3.82
CA VAL A 198 2.68 0.11 2.53
C VAL A 198 2.81 -0.96 1.46
N TRP A 199 3.95 -1.66 1.40
CA TRP A 199 4.16 -2.76 0.47
C TRP A 199 3.15 -3.90 0.68
N ASN A 200 2.90 -4.29 1.92
CA ASN A 200 1.88 -5.28 2.26
C ASN A 200 0.49 -4.83 1.78
N ALA A 201 0.15 -3.55 1.97
CA ALA A 201 -1.12 -3.00 1.50
C ALA A 201 -1.24 -2.98 -0.04
N MET A 202 -0.14 -2.73 -0.77
CA MET A 202 -0.15 -2.81 -2.24
C MET A 202 -0.49 -4.21 -2.73
N ASN A 203 -0.10 -5.26 -2.00
CA ASN A 203 -0.39 -6.65 -2.33
C ASN A 203 -1.71 -7.17 -1.73
N ALA A 204 -2.40 -6.39 -0.90
CA ALA A 204 -3.68 -6.75 -0.35
C ALA A 204 -4.83 -6.52 -1.34
N TYR A 205 -5.85 -7.40 -1.31
CA TYR A 205 -7.06 -7.20 -2.10
C TYR A 205 -7.85 -5.98 -1.62
N GLU A 206 -8.26 -5.13 -2.56
CA GLU A 206 -9.22 -4.08 -2.32
C GLU A 206 -10.57 -4.68 -1.89
N VAL A 207 -11.40 -3.86 -1.25
CA VAL A 207 -12.74 -4.29 -0.82
C VAL A 207 -13.82 -3.37 -1.37
N GLU A 208 -15.02 -3.93 -1.44
CA GLU A 208 -16.25 -3.22 -1.78
C GLU A 208 -17.38 -3.62 -0.83
N TYR A 209 -18.39 -2.78 -0.72
CA TYR A 209 -19.58 -3.04 0.08
C TYR A 209 -20.74 -3.45 -0.79
N LYS A 210 -21.31 -4.63 -0.48
CA LYS A 210 -22.52 -5.14 -1.14
C LYS A 210 -23.72 -4.94 -0.23
N THR A 211 -24.74 -4.29 -0.76
CA THR A 211 -26.03 -4.13 -0.09
C THR A 211 -27.01 -5.19 -0.60
N THR A 212 -27.57 -5.96 0.32
CA THR A 212 -28.61 -6.97 0.02
C THR A 212 -29.85 -6.66 0.84
N ILE A 213 -31.02 -6.70 0.22
CA ILE A 213 -32.29 -6.56 0.90
C ILE A 213 -32.85 -7.97 1.09
N ILE A 214 -33.12 -8.32 2.35
CA ILE A 214 -33.76 -9.59 2.72
C ILE A 214 -35.12 -9.31 3.37
N THR A 215 -35.97 -10.33 3.38
CA THR A 215 -37.24 -10.28 4.14
C THR A 215 -37.10 -11.17 5.35
N ASP A 216 -37.33 -10.64 6.54
CA ASP A 216 -37.33 -11.41 7.79
C ASP A 216 -38.54 -12.34 7.89
N GLU A 217 -38.56 -13.16 8.95
CA GLU A 217 -39.63 -14.13 9.24
C GLU A 217 -41.03 -13.47 9.39
N ASN A 218 -41.08 -12.16 9.68
CA ASN A 218 -42.29 -11.38 9.85
C ASN A 218 -42.71 -10.62 8.59
N GLY A 219 -41.99 -10.82 7.48
CA GLY A 219 -42.23 -10.10 6.22
C GLY A 219 -41.65 -8.68 6.16
N LYS A 220 -40.84 -8.27 7.14
CA LYS A 220 -40.20 -6.97 7.17
C LYS A 220 -38.93 -6.99 6.30
N LEU A 221 -38.74 -5.96 5.49
CA LEU A 221 -37.53 -5.78 4.69
C LEU A 221 -36.36 -5.30 5.59
N GLU A 222 -35.26 -6.01 5.52
CA GLU A 222 -34.02 -5.63 6.16
C GLU A 222 -32.91 -5.44 5.14
N THR A 223 -32.08 -4.41 5.35
CA THR A 223 -30.93 -4.12 4.52
C THR A 223 -29.69 -4.64 5.20
N ILE A 224 -28.98 -5.59 4.56
CA ILE A 224 -27.69 -6.09 5.02
C ILE A 224 -26.61 -5.50 4.15
N VAL A 225 -25.61 -4.92 4.81
CA VAL A 225 -24.39 -4.42 4.16
C VAL A 225 -23.23 -5.35 4.54
N THR A 226 -22.59 -5.95 3.56
CA THR A 226 -21.43 -6.84 3.76
C THR A 226 -20.23 -6.30 3.02
N VAL A 227 -19.05 -6.40 3.65
CA VAL A 227 -17.77 -6.14 3.00
C VAL A 227 -17.28 -7.43 2.34
N GLN A 228 -16.77 -7.32 1.14
CA GLN A 228 -16.18 -8.42 0.39
C GLN A 228 -14.97 -7.93 -0.41
N ASP A 229 -14.09 -8.84 -0.83
CA ASP A 229 -13.01 -8.48 -1.74
C ASP A 229 -13.61 -7.97 -3.06
N LYS A 230 -13.08 -6.85 -3.56
CA LYS A 230 -13.48 -6.25 -4.83
C LYS A 230 -13.11 -7.20 -5.96
N VAL A 231 -14.06 -7.40 -6.86
CA VAL A 231 -13.88 -8.26 -8.03
C VAL A 231 -14.00 -7.47 -9.33
N VAL A 232 -13.25 -7.90 -10.35
CA VAL A 232 -13.21 -7.26 -11.66
C VAL A 232 -13.36 -8.29 -12.77
N GLY A 233 -13.74 -7.82 -13.96
CA GLY A 233 -13.88 -8.66 -15.13
C GLY A 233 -15.07 -9.63 -15.08
N SER A 234 -15.18 -10.46 -16.11
CA SER A 234 -16.27 -11.46 -16.26
C SER A 234 -16.06 -12.70 -15.38
N ASN A 235 -14.83 -12.94 -14.93
CA ASN A 235 -14.46 -14.10 -14.11
C ASN A 235 -14.59 -13.82 -12.61
N ASN A 236 -14.93 -12.60 -12.21
CA ASN A 236 -14.94 -12.14 -10.83
C ASN A 236 -13.57 -12.32 -10.14
N ASP A 237 -12.49 -11.99 -10.85
CA ASP A 237 -11.15 -12.04 -10.29
C ASP A 237 -10.99 -10.96 -9.22
N LYS A 238 -10.42 -11.33 -8.06
CA LYS A 238 -10.08 -10.36 -7.02
C LYS A 238 -8.93 -9.49 -7.51
N ILE A 239 -8.92 -8.22 -7.08
CA ILE A 239 -7.90 -7.26 -7.50
C ILE A 239 -7.16 -6.69 -6.29
N THR A 240 -5.83 -6.69 -6.35
CA THR A 240 -4.98 -6.03 -5.36
C THR A 240 -4.87 -4.53 -5.67
N LEU A 241 -4.45 -3.74 -4.68
CA LEU A 241 -4.19 -2.32 -4.88
C LEU A 241 -3.09 -2.10 -5.94
N LEU A 242 -2.07 -2.96 -5.97
CA LEU A 242 -1.00 -2.92 -6.96
C LEU A 242 -1.53 -3.15 -8.39
N GLU A 243 -2.39 -4.14 -8.56
CA GLU A 243 -2.99 -4.45 -9.86
C GLU A 243 -3.92 -3.33 -10.34
N ASP A 244 -4.73 -2.75 -9.43
CA ASP A 244 -5.67 -1.68 -9.77
C ASP A 244 -4.95 -0.37 -10.13
N LYS A 245 -3.94 0.03 -9.34
CA LYS A 245 -3.33 1.36 -9.49
C LYS A 245 -2.14 1.39 -10.46
N TYR A 246 -1.43 0.27 -10.62
CA TYR A 246 -0.25 0.19 -11.47
C TYR A 246 -0.48 -0.69 -12.72
N GLU A 247 -1.72 -1.14 -12.94
CA GLU A 247 -2.06 -2.10 -14.00
C GLU A 247 -1.13 -3.33 -13.99
N ALA A 248 -0.67 -3.71 -12.80
CA ALA A 248 0.18 -4.87 -12.61
C ALA A 248 -0.59 -6.15 -12.95
N LYS A 249 0.14 -7.20 -13.34
CA LYS A 249 -0.43 -8.54 -13.52
C LYS A 249 0.25 -9.49 -12.58
N THR A 250 -0.54 -10.16 -11.75
CA THR A 250 -0.06 -11.15 -10.80
C THR A 250 -0.27 -12.55 -11.35
N PHE A 251 0.76 -13.37 -11.30
CA PHE A 251 0.73 -14.77 -11.70
C PHE A 251 1.15 -15.62 -10.51
N THR A 252 0.30 -16.56 -10.14
CA THR A 252 0.61 -17.55 -9.11
C THR A 252 0.82 -18.90 -9.78
N GLY A 253 1.91 -19.57 -9.42
CA GLY A 253 2.24 -20.88 -9.98
C GLY A 253 3.33 -21.58 -9.17
N THR A 254 3.54 -22.87 -9.49
CA THR A 254 4.60 -23.68 -8.86
C THR A 254 5.86 -23.57 -9.71
N PHE A 255 6.93 -23.06 -9.11
CA PHE A 255 8.26 -23.00 -9.73
C PHE A 255 9.27 -23.74 -8.84
N ASP A 256 10.03 -24.65 -9.42
CA ASP A 256 10.99 -25.52 -8.70
C ASP A 256 10.41 -26.22 -7.45
N GLY A 257 9.12 -26.59 -7.52
CA GLY A 257 8.43 -27.29 -6.41
C GLY A 257 7.90 -26.38 -5.31
N ASN A 258 8.08 -25.08 -5.43
CA ASN A 258 7.50 -24.08 -4.53
C ASN A 258 6.46 -23.23 -5.25
N ASP A 259 5.38 -22.92 -4.55
CA ASP A 259 4.40 -21.98 -5.06
C ASP A 259 4.98 -20.55 -4.94
N LYS A 260 4.93 -19.81 -6.03
CA LYS A 260 5.41 -18.43 -6.11
C LYS A 260 4.39 -17.55 -6.79
N THR A 261 4.31 -16.33 -6.33
CA THR A 261 3.51 -15.27 -6.93
C THR A 261 4.45 -14.26 -7.58
N ILE A 262 4.22 -13.96 -8.85
CA ILE A 262 5.01 -13.00 -9.61
C ILE A 262 4.06 -11.93 -10.13
N SER A 263 4.33 -10.67 -9.81
CA SER A 263 3.61 -9.52 -10.35
C SER A 263 4.47 -8.76 -11.34
N THR A 264 3.88 -8.41 -12.49
CA THR A 264 4.55 -7.60 -13.52
C THR A 264 3.74 -6.33 -13.77
N LEU A 265 4.42 -5.21 -13.91
CA LEU A 265 3.78 -3.98 -14.36
C LEU A 265 3.49 -4.03 -15.87
N LYS A 266 2.52 -3.21 -16.33
CA LYS A 266 2.03 -3.17 -17.72
C LYS A 266 3.15 -3.05 -18.74
N ASP A 267 4.15 -2.22 -18.47
CA ASP A 267 5.28 -1.96 -19.36
C ASP A 267 6.48 -2.87 -19.12
N GLY A 268 6.32 -3.93 -18.34
CA GLY A 268 7.39 -4.91 -18.04
C GLY A 268 8.55 -4.35 -17.23
N GLN A 269 8.36 -3.20 -16.59
CA GLN A 269 9.45 -2.49 -15.91
C GLN A 269 9.80 -3.05 -14.54
N ILE A 270 8.87 -3.73 -13.86
CA ILE A 270 9.12 -4.33 -12.54
C ILE A 270 8.48 -5.71 -12.49
N GLN A 271 9.27 -6.69 -12.09
CA GLN A 271 8.81 -8.02 -11.75
C GLN A 271 8.97 -8.20 -10.24
N VAL A 272 7.89 -8.52 -9.56
CA VAL A 272 7.86 -8.80 -8.13
C VAL A 272 7.73 -10.30 -7.94
N GLU A 273 8.62 -10.88 -7.17
CA GLU A 273 8.57 -12.28 -6.75
C GLU A 273 8.17 -12.32 -5.28
N GLY A 274 7.01 -12.90 -4.97
CA GLY A 274 6.50 -13.08 -3.61
C GLY A 274 7.04 -14.35 -2.95
#